data_f6aea571bd631fed5caff789ee41d6d5
#
_entry.id   f6aea571bd631fed5caff789ee41d6d5
#
_cell.length_a   1.000
_cell.length_b   1.000
_cell.length_c   1.000
_cell.angle_alpha   90.00
_cell.angle_beta   90.00
_cell.angle_gamma   90.00
#
_symmetry.space_group_name_H-M   'P 1'
#
loop_
_entity.id
_entity.type
_entity.pdbx_description
1 polymer ?
#
loop_
_entity_poly.entity_id
_entity_poly.type
_entity_poly.pdbx_seq_one_letter_code
_entity_poly.pdbx_strand_id
1 'polypeptide(L)'
;MIRINQIKIPVQKDETSALKKKIQKTLRTNHPYTYQIVRKSLDARDKGNLLHIYTVDVEFERSQDFPRNIIDNKNIMLTKDEKYTFPHRCRDDCNEKTDVSIYRPVIIGAGPAGYFAALQLACAGYRPIVYERGKCVEERTRDVEGFWQGETPICANSNVSFGEGGAGTFSDGKLNTGIKDKYGRIQAVIDDFIRFGASEEIGYLNKPHIGTDVLKHVMKEMREEIRSFGGEIHFSHQLTAISHRSDTCQIGRASCRERV
;
A
#
# COMPACT_ATOMS: atom_id res chain seq x y z
N MET A 1 -6.29 5.33 22.59
CA MET A 1 -6.30 3.87 22.37
C MET A 1 -5.32 3.17 23.32
N ILE A 2 -5.56 1.90 23.60
CA ILE A 2 -4.67 1.02 24.37
C ILE A 2 -4.15 -0.08 23.43
N ARG A 3 -2.84 -0.22 23.34
CA ARG A 3 -2.20 -1.35 22.64
C ARG A 3 -1.90 -2.47 23.60
N ILE A 4 -2.36 -3.69 23.29
CA ILE A 4 -2.08 -4.91 24.04
C ILE A 4 -1.20 -5.80 23.16
N ASN A 5 -0.01 -6.09 23.65
CA ASN A 5 0.95 -6.95 22.98
C ASN A 5 0.90 -8.38 23.54
N GLN A 6 1.43 -9.34 22.78
CA GLN A 6 1.67 -10.72 23.23
C GLN A 6 0.40 -11.47 23.67
N ILE A 7 -0.74 -11.23 23.07
CA ILE A 7 -1.94 -12.03 23.27
C ILE A 7 -1.76 -13.37 22.57
N LYS A 8 -1.70 -14.47 23.33
CA LYS A 8 -1.49 -15.84 22.84
C LYS A 8 -2.81 -16.59 22.73
N ILE A 9 -3.10 -17.13 21.55
CA ILE A 9 -4.30 -17.93 21.26
C ILE A 9 -3.88 -19.22 20.55
N PRO A 10 -4.29 -20.42 21.03
CA PRO A 10 -4.07 -21.65 20.30
C PRO A 10 -4.71 -21.63 18.91
N VAL A 11 -3.98 -22.10 17.89
CA VAL A 11 -4.44 -22.09 16.48
C VAL A 11 -5.77 -22.83 16.28
N GLN A 12 -6.05 -23.83 17.12
CA GLN A 12 -7.27 -24.65 17.03
C GLN A 12 -8.54 -23.97 17.58
N LYS A 13 -8.43 -22.81 18.23
CA LYS A 13 -9.57 -22.10 18.82
C LYS A 13 -10.17 -21.13 17.81
N ASP A 14 -11.49 -20.92 17.92
CA ASP A 14 -12.16 -19.81 17.25
C ASP A 14 -11.49 -18.48 17.63
N GLU A 15 -10.91 -17.86 16.63
CA GLU A 15 -10.01 -16.71 16.77
C GLU A 15 -10.74 -15.50 17.39
N THR A 16 -11.88 -15.16 16.84
CA THR A 16 -12.62 -13.95 17.20
C THR A 16 -13.12 -14.01 18.64
N SER A 17 -13.75 -15.12 19.03
CA SER A 17 -14.28 -15.31 20.39
C SER A 17 -13.16 -15.41 21.43
N ALA A 18 -12.07 -16.13 21.11
CA ALA A 18 -10.94 -16.28 22.02
C ALA A 18 -10.19 -14.96 22.22
N LEU A 19 -10.01 -14.17 21.15
CA LEU A 19 -9.36 -12.87 21.20
C LEU A 19 -10.15 -11.90 22.07
N LYS A 20 -11.46 -11.78 21.84
CA LYS A 20 -12.35 -10.94 22.64
C LYS A 20 -12.32 -11.28 24.13
N LYS A 21 -12.41 -12.58 24.48
CA LYS A 21 -12.30 -13.05 25.89
C LYS A 21 -10.94 -12.72 26.50
N LYS A 22 -9.85 -12.83 25.74
CA LYS A 22 -8.50 -12.50 26.22
C LYS A 22 -8.33 -11.00 26.45
N ILE A 23 -8.84 -10.16 25.56
CA ILE A 23 -8.81 -8.70 25.71
C ILE A 23 -9.58 -8.30 26.97
N GLN A 24 -10.82 -8.78 27.16
CA GLN A 24 -11.64 -8.50 28.36
C GLN A 24 -10.92 -8.91 29.63
N LYS A 25 -10.35 -10.11 29.67
CA LYS A 25 -9.59 -10.59 30.83
C LYS A 25 -8.34 -9.75 31.10
N THR A 26 -7.63 -9.33 30.06
CA THR A 26 -6.41 -8.53 30.18
C THR A 26 -6.71 -7.13 30.68
N LEU A 27 -7.76 -6.51 30.17
CA LEU A 27 -8.19 -5.18 30.55
C LEU A 27 -9.05 -5.16 31.82
N ARG A 28 -9.49 -6.32 32.30
CA ARG A 28 -10.40 -6.47 33.44
C ARG A 28 -11.63 -5.55 33.34
N THR A 29 -12.22 -5.48 32.15
CA THR A 29 -13.33 -4.58 31.85
C THR A 29 -14.51 -5.34 31.27
N ASN A 30 -15.72 -4.88 31.57
CA ASN A 30 -16.97 -5.29 30.95
C ASN A 30 -17.60 -4.17 30.12
N HIS A 31 -16.93 -3.01 30.03
CA HIS A 31 -17.41 -1.89 29.23
C HIS A 31 -17.31 -2.21 27.73
N PRO A 32 -18.18 -1.64 26.90
CA PRO A 32 -18.10 -1.81 25.45
C PRO A 32 -16.82 -1.19 24.90
N TYR A 33 -16.21 -1.90 23.97
CA TYR A 33 -15.00 -1.47 23.26
C TYR A 33 -14.98 -2.02 21.84
N THR A 34 -14.27 -1.35 20.97
CA THR A 34 -13.85 -1.85 19.67
C THR A 34 -12.38 -2.25 19.73
N TYR A 35 -11.94 -3.14 18.86
CA TYR A 35 -10.52 -3.47 18.73
C TYR A 35 -10.13 -3.71 17.28
N GLN A 36 -8.89 -3.38 16.98
CA GLN A 36 -8.26 -3.62 15.68
C GLN A 36 -7.03 -4.51 15.87
N ILE A 37 -6.86 -5.50 15.01
CA ILE A 37 -5.64 -6.33 15.00
C ILE A 37 -4.54 -5.51 14.31
N VAL A 38 -3.47 -5.23 15.03
CA VAL A 38 -2.29 -4.50 14.52
C VAL A 38 -1.24 -5.48 14.00
N ARG A 39 -1.15 -6.66 14.62
CA ARG A 39 -0.19 -7.69 14.21
C ARG A 39 -0.68 -9.07 14.59
N LYS A 40 -0.49 -10.02 13.68
CA LYS A 40 -0.67 -11.45 13.87
C LYS A 40 0.58 -12.19 13.43
N SER A 41 1.09 -13.06 14.27
CA SER A 41 2.23 -13.93 13.95
C SER A 41 2.01 -15.33 14.49
N LEU A 42 2.64 -16.33 13.87
CA LEU A 42 2.61 -17.70 14.31
C LEU A 42 3.84 -17.99 15.19
N ASP A 43 3.61 -18.50 16.39
CA ASP A 43 4.65 -19.09 17.24
C ASP A 43 4.59 -20.62 17.08
N ALA A 44 5.55 -21.17 16.35
CA ALA A 44 5.68 -22.58 16.05
C ALA A 44 6.94 -23.22 16.71
N ARG A 45 7.48 -22.61 17.77
CA ARG A 45 8.64 -23.14 18.48
C ARG A 45 8.32 -24.47 19.14
N ASP A 46 7.11 -24.63 19.64
CA ASP A 46 6.56 -25.90 20.11
C ASP A 46 5.57 -26.43 19.06
N LYS A 47 5.99 -27.49 18.34
CA LYS A 47 5.17 -28.10 17.28
C LYS A 47 3.87 -28.73 17.81
N GLY A 48 3.85 -29.16 19.08
CA GLY A 48 2.66 -29.72 19.73
C GLY A 48 1.67 -28.65 20.20
N ASN A 49 2.09 -27.37 20.26
CA ASN A 49 1.26 -26.29 20.78
C ASN A 49 1.48 -25.01 19.96
N LEU A 50 0.92 -24.99 18.77
CA LEU A 50 0.99 -23.84 17.86
C LEU A 50 0.11 -22.70 18.39
N LEU A 51 0.68 -21.50 18.46
CA LEU A 51 0.02 -20.31 18.98
C LEU A 51 0.03 -19.17 17.97
N HIS A 52 -1.10 -18.52 17.78
CA HIS A 52 -1.15 -17.19 17.21
C HIS A 52 -0.82 -16.16 18.29
N ILE A 53 0.08 -15.24 17.97
CA ILE A 53 0.46 -14.11 18.82
C ILE A 53 -0.11 -12.85 18.18
N TYR A 54 -0.95 -12.14 18.94
CA TYR A 54 -1.59 -10.90 18.50
C TYR A 54 -1.04 -9.69 19.22
N THR A 55 -1.00 -8.58 18.50
CA THR A 55 -1.01 -7.22 19.02
C THR A 55 -2.31 -6.58 18.58
N VAL A 56 -3.05 -5.98 19.51
CA VAL A 56 -4.31 -5.32 19.23
C VAL A 56 -4.33 -3.92 19.79
N ASP A 57 -4.99 -3.00 19.10
CA ASP A 57 -5.36 -1.70 19.61
C ASP A 57 -6.82 -1.72 20.02
N VAL A 58 -7.10 -1.23 21.22
CA VAL A 58 -8.44 -1.22 21.82
C VAL A 58 -8.87 0.22 22.06
N GLU A 59 -10.09 0.53 21.64
CA GLU A 59 -10.71 1.83 21.83
C GLU A 59 -12.02 1.68 22.61
N PHE A 60 -12.22 2.52 23.61
CA PHE A 60 -13.44 2.59 24.41
C PHE A 60 -14.35 3.69 23.89
N GLU A 61 -15.65 3.44 23.86
CA GLU A 61 -16.63 4.42 23.42
C GLU A 61 -16.63 5.69 24.28
N ARG A 62 -16.31 5.55 25.59
CA ARG A 62 -16.25 6.66 26.52
C ARG A 62 -14.90 6.72 27.21
N SER A 63 -14.32 7.91 27.29
CA SER A 63 -13.02 8.13 27.93
C SER A 63 -13.00 7.73 29.42
N GLN A 64 -14.14 7.76 30.11
CA GLN A 64 -14.27 7.36 31.53
C GLN A 64 -14.20 5.84 31.73
N ASP A 65 -14.49 5.05 30.69
CA ASP A 65 -14.46 3.58 30.72
C ASP A 65 -13.03 3.03 30.61
N PHE A 66 -12.08 3.95 30.45
CA PHE A 66 -10.67 3.65 30.34
C PHE A 66 -10.13 3.09 31.66
N PRO A 67 -9.59 1.87 31.69
CA PRO A 67 -9.16 1.22 32.92
C PRO A 67 -7.90 1.91 33.47
N ARG A 68 -8.01 2.51 34.65
CA ARG A 68 -6.91 3.28 35.29
C ARG A 68 -5.75 2.44 35.83
N ASN A 69 -5.98 1.14 36.09
CA ASN A 69 -5.04 0.25 36.81
C ASN A 69 -4.20 -0.66 35.85
N ILE A 70 -4.05 -0.30 34.58
CA ILE A 70 -3.46 -1.18 33.56
C ILE A 70 -1.96 -0.88 33.34
N ILE A 71 -1.47 0.24 33.85
CA ILE A 71 -0.13 0.78 33.55
C ILE A 71 1.01 -0.14 34.01
N ASP A 72 0.77 -1.03 34.96
CA ASP A 72 1.80 -1.94 35.48
C ASP A 72 2.05 -3.19 34.60
N ASN A 73 1.28 -3.37 33.54
CA ASN A 73 1.48 -4.52 32.64
C ASN A 73 2.37 -4.13 31.46
N LYS A 74 3.60 -4.70 31.43
CA LYS A 74 4.60 -4.46 30.37
C LYS A 74 4.10 -4.74 28.94
N ASN A 75 3.02 -5.49 28.79
CA ASN A 75 2.43 -5.80 27.48
C ASN A 75 1.33 -4.78 27.09
N ILE A 76 1.04 -3.81 27.93
CA ILE A 76 0.01 -2.80 27.69
C ILE A 76 0.69 -1.44 27.58
N MET A 77 0.34 -0.67 26.56
CA MET A 77 0.85 0.67 26.35
C MET A 77 -0.23 1.59 25.80
N LEU A 78 -0.13 2.87 26.11
CA LEU A 78 -0.92 3.88 25.46
C LEU A 78 -0.37 4.13 24.06
N THR A 79 -1.23 4.22 23.08
CA THR A 79 -0.87 4.54 21.71
C THR A 79 -1.81 5.60 21.14
N LYS A 80 -1.32 6.29 20.12
CA LYS A 80 -2.13 7.21 19.30
C LYS A 80 -2.27 6.59 17.91
N ASP A 81 -3.39 6.85 17.27
CA ASP A 81 -3.57 6.50 15.85
C ASP A 81 -2.85 7.56 15.01
N GLU A 82 -1.57 7.32 14.72
CA GLU A 82 -0.76 8.18 13.87
C GLU A 82 -0.82 7.62 12.45
N LYS A 83 -1.80 8.09 11.67
CA LYS A 83 -1.89 7.78 10.24
C LYS A 83 -1.02 8.75 9.44
N TYR A 84 -0.37 8.21 8.42
CA TYR A 84 0.29 9.04 7.43
C TYR A 84 -0.74 9.89 6.70
N THR A 85 -0.49 11.19 6.65
CA THR A 85 -1.26 12.12 5.84
C THR A 85 -0.34 12.74 4.81
N PHE A 86 -0.71 12.58 3.54
CA PHE A 86 -0.02 13.32 2.48
C PHE A 86 -0.30 14.82 2.67
N PRO A 87 0.70 15.69 2.59
CA PRO A 87 0.47 17.12 2.70
C PRO A 87 -0.39 17.61 1.54
N HIS A 88 -1.69 17.75 1.82
CA HIS A 88 -2.63 18.31 0.86
C HIS A 88 -2.41 19.81 0.72
N ARG A 89 -2.40 20.31 -0.49
CA ARG A 89 -2.79 21.70 -0.73
C ARG A 89 -4.29 21.73 -0.51
N CYS A 90 -4.76 22.36 0.58
CA CYS A 90 -6.18 22.49 0.86
C CYS A 90 -6.87 23.15 -0.35
N ARG A 91 -7.79 22.40 -0.98
CA ARG A 91 -8.67 22.95 -2.02
C ARG A 91 -9.59 24.05 -1.48
N ASP A 92 -9.83 24.04 -0.17
CA ASP A 92 -10.84 24.89 0.48
C ASP A 92 -10.34 26.33 0.77
N ASP A 93 -9.02 26.55 0.83
CA ASP A 93 -8.46 27.89 1.09
C ASP A 93 -8.07 28.66 -0.17
N CYS A 94 -8.22 28.06 -1.35
CA CYS A 94 -7.87 28.70 -2.62
C CYS A 94 -9.07 29.45 -3.21
N ASN A 95 -9.49 30.54 -2.58
CA ASN A 95 -10.27 31.59 -3.24
C ASN A 95 -9.45 32.35 -4.31
N GLU A 96 -8.19 32.08 -4.43
CA GLU A 96 -7.38 32.49 -5.56
C GLU A 96 -7.44 31.40 -6.63
N LYS A 97 -7.98 31.76 -7.78
CA LYS A 97 -7.85 31.08 -9.07
C LYS A 97 -6.37 31.00 -9.49
N THR A 98 -5.52 30.41 -8.66
CA THR A 98 -4.19 30.01 -9.09
C THR A 98 -4.42 28.84 -10.03
N ASP A 99 -4.28 29.14 -11.29
CA ASP A 99 -4.39 28.21 -12.39
C ASP A 99 -3.36 27.07 -12.16
N VAL A 100 -3.78 26.00 -11.46
CA VAL A 100 -2.97 24.79 -11.18
C VAL A 100 -2.62 24.08 -12.50
N SER A 101 -3.13 24.62 -13.63
CA SER A 101 -2.92 24.09 -14.97
C SER A 101 -1.49 24.25 -15.49
N ILE A 102 -0.67 25.12 -14.90
CA ILE A 102 0.61 25.51 -15.50
C ILE A 102 1.71 24.45 -15.32
N TYR A 103 1.73 23.71 -14.21
CA TYR A 103 2.82 22.75 -13.93
C TYR A 103 2.28 21.41 -13.42
N ARG A 104 2.00 20.52 -14.36
CA ARG A 104 1.64 19.13 -14.03
C ARG A 104 2.90 18.34 -13.65
N PRO A 105 2.93 17.64 -12.51
CA PRO A 105 4.05 16.76 -12.17
C PRO A 105 4.22 15.67 -13.24
N VAL A 106 5.45 15.46 -13.68
CA VAL A 106 5.80 14.37 -14.60
C VAL A 106 6.55 13.30 -13.84
N ILE A 107 6.11 12.06 -13.99
CA ILE A 107 6.66 10.89 -13.31
C ILE A 107 7.19 9.94 -14.38
N ILE A 108 8.43 9.51 -14.24
CA ILE A 108 9.08 8.59 -15.16
C ILE A 108 9.16 7.21 -14.53
N GLY A 109 8.44 6.27 -15.13
CA GLY A 109 8.31 4.90 -14.70
C GLY A 109 7.05 4.64 -13.89
N ALA A 110 6.29 3.61 -14.28
CA ALA A 110 5.10 3.10 -13.59
C ALA A 110 5.41 1.90 -12.68
N GLY A 111 6.59 1.87 -12.10
CA GLY A 111 6.93 0.94 -11.01
C GLY A 111 6.28 1.38 -9.68
N PRO A 112 6.49 0.64 -8.57
CA PRO A 112 5.83 0.93 -7.30
C PRO A 112 5.98 2.39 -6.84
N ALA A 113 7.20 2.94 -6.89
CA ALA A 113 7.44 4.32 -6.47
C ALA A 113 6.68 5.33 -7.33
N GLY A 114 6.68 5.14 -8.66
CA GLY A 114 5.97 6.03 -9.58
C GLY A 114 4.46 5.96 -9.42
N TYR A 115 3.91 4.77 -9.18
CA TYR A 115 2.48 4.59 -8.98
C TYR A 115 1.99 5.25 -7.69
N PHE A 116 2.66 5.01 -6.56
CA PHE A 116 2.28 5.65 -5.31
C PHE A 116 2.47 7.17 -5.35
N ALA A 117 3.53 7.66 -6.02
CA ALA A 117 3.69 9.09 -6.24
C ALA A 117 2.55 9.67 -7.09
N ALA A 118 2.18 9.00 -8.19
CA ALA A 118 1.10 9.42 -9.06
C ALA A 118 -0.25 9.42 -8.32
N LEU A 119 -0.56 8.37 -7.56
CA LEU A 119 -1.79 8.25 -6.79
C LEU A 119 -1.91 9.39 -5.77
N GLN A 120 -0.88 9.62 -4.95
CA GLN A 120 -0.90 10.67 -3.94
C GLN A 120 -1.02 12.07 -4.56
N LEU A 121 -0.32 12.34 -5.66
CA LEU A 121 -0.41 13.61 -6.39
C LEU A 121 -1.78 13.78 -7.05
N ALA A 122 -2.36 12.72 -7.62
CA ALA A 122 -3.69 12.76 -8.20
C ALA A 122 -4.76 13.04 -7.14
N CYS A 123 -4.73 12.33 -6.01
CA CYS A 123 -5.61 12.56 -4.87
C CYS A 123 -5.47 13.99 -4.32
N ALA A 124 -4.27 14.58 -4.36
CA ALA A 124 -4.02 15.96 -3.98
C ALA A 124 -4.41 16.99 -5.06
N GLY A 125 -4.94 16.56 -6.22
CA GLY A 125 -5.45 17.42 -7.29
C GLY A 125 -4.41 17.93 -8.28
N TYR A 126 -3.17 17.39 -8.30
CA TYR A 126 -2.10 17.84 -9.19
C TYR A 126 -2.19 17.32 -10.63
N ARG A 127 -3.02 16.34 -10.93
CA ARG A 127 -3.19 15.73 -12.27
C ARG A 127 -1.86 15.31 -12.90
N PRO A 128 -1.11 14.36 -12.30
CA PRO A 128 0.21 13.94 -12.76
C PRO A 128 0.17 13.31 -14.14
N ILE A 129 1.31 13.35 -14.85
CA ILE A 129 1.53 12.64 -16.10
C ILE A 129 2.60 11.58 -15.85
N VAL A 130 2.28 10.31 -16.09
CA VAL A 130 3.20 9.18 -15.92
C VAL A 130 3.62 8.67 -17.29
N TYR A 131 4.91 8.51 -17.53
CA TYR A 131 5.46 7.85 -18.70
C TYR A 131 6.11 6.53 -18.31
N GLU A 132 5.63 5.44 -18.90
CA GLU A 132 6.17 4.09 -18.71
C GLU A 132 6.63 3.53 -20.07
N ARG A 133 7.87 3.01 -20.11
CA ARG A 133 8.41 2.45 -21.35
C ARG A 133 7.80 1.10 -21.71
N GLY A 134 7.33 0.34 -20.71
CA GLY A 134 6.66 -0.93 -20.91
C GLY A 134 5.18 -0.78 -21.17
N LYS A 135 4.49 -1.92 -21.28
CA LYS A 135 3.06 -1.99 -21.54
C LYS A 135 2.24 -1.97 -20.24
N CYS A 136 0.93 -1.74 -20.40
CA CYS A 136 -0.03 -1.90 -19.31
C CYS A 136 -0.09 -3.37 -18.85
N VAL A 137 -0.60 -3.61 -17.65
CA VAL A 137 -0.56 -4.93 -17.00
C VAL A 137 -1.27 -6.01 -17.82
N GLU A 138 -2.32 -5.67 -18.53
CA GLU A 138 -3.07 -6.60 -19.38
C GLU A 138 -2.25 -7.07 -20.60
N GLU A 139 -1.59 -6.13 -21.28
CA GLU A 139 -0.73 -6.46 -22.43
C GLU A 139 0.58 -7.11 -21.99
N ARG A 140 1.16 -6.61 -20.90
CA ARG A 140 2.34 -7.16 -20.27
C ARG A 140 2.13 -8.61 -19.83
N THR A 141 0.95 -8.95 -19.32
CA THR A 141 0.61 -10.33 -18.94
C THR A 141 0.69 -11.24 -20.16
N ARG A 142 0.13 -10.82 -21.30
CA ARG A 142 0.22 -11.59 -22.56
C ARG A 142 1.66 -11.79 -23.01
N ASP A 143 2.50 -10.75 -22.94
CA ASP A 143 3.92 -10.84 -23.30
C ASP A 143 4.67 -11.84 -22.40
N VAL A 144 4.40 -11.82 -21.10
CA VAL A 144 5.04 -12.71 -20.11
C VAL A 144 4.58 -14.15 -20.28
N GLU A 145 3.29 -14.38 -20.43
CA GLU A 145 2.71 -15.71 -20.62
C GLU A 145 3.16 -16.33 -21.93
N GLY A 146 3.13 -15.58 -23.04
CA GLY A 146 3.63 -16.05 -24.33
C GLY A 146 5.11 -16.40 -24.32
N PHE A 147 5.93 -15.64 -23.58
CA PHE A 147 7.33 -15.97 -23.36
C PHE A 147 7.51 -17.26 -22.53
N TRP A 148 6.75 -17.44 -21.46
CA TRP A 148 6.84 -18.65 -20.63
C TRP A 148 6.37 -19.91 -21.36
N GLN A 149 5.42 -19.78 -22.27
CA GLN A 149 4.92 -20.87 -23.13
C GLN A 149 5.84 -21.16 -24.31
N GLY A 150 6.85 -20.31 -24.54
CA GLY A 150 7.77 -20.44 -25.70
C GLY A 150 7.17 -20.00 -27.02
N GLU A 151 6.03 -19.30 -26.97
CA GLU A 151 5.33 -18.84 -28.20
C GLU A 151 5.93 -17.55 -28.76
N THR A 152 6.45 -16.68 -27.89
CA THR A 152 7.02 -15.39 -28.27
C THR A 152 8.39 -15.16 -27.63
N PRO A 153 9.31 -14.42 -28.31
CA PRO A 153 10.57 -14.03 -27.72
C PRO A 153 10.32 -13.02 -26.58
N ILE A 154 11.31 -12.90 -25.66
CA ILE A 154 11.24 -11.91 -24.59
C ILE A 154 11.17 -10.48 -25.15
N CYS A 155 10.19 -9.71 -24.71
CA CYS A 155 10.09 -8.30 -25.04
C CYS A 155 11.01 -7.48 -24.14
N ALA A 156 11.94 -6.72 -24.70
CA ALA A 156 12.93 -5.95 -23.95
C ALA A 156 12.29 -4.88 -23.00
N ASN A 157 11.17 -4.32 -23.38
CA ASN A 157 10.48 -3.26 -22.64
C ASN A 157 9.26 -3.73 -21.85
N SER A 158 8.76 -4.96 -22.11
CA SER A 158 7.56 -5.52 -21.46
C SER A 158 7.80 -6.98 -21.12
N ASN A 159 8.13 -7.27 -19.87
CA ASN A 159 8.49 -8.62 -19.40
C ASN A 159 8.30 -8.71 -17.88
N VAL A 160 8.80 -9.76 -17.23
CA VAL A 160 8.69 -9.93 -15.76
C VAL A 160 9.34 -8.82 -14.94
N SER A 161 10.26 -8.04 -15.51
CA SER A 161 10.98 -6.96 -14.81
C SER A 161 10.46 -5.57 -15.17
N PHE A 162 9.95 -5.39 -16.39
CA PHE A 162 9.60 -4.08 -16.93
C PHE A 162 8.13 -4.01 -17.38
N GLY A 163 7.55 -2.84 -17.21
CA GLY A 163 6.16 -2.50 -17.48
C GLY A 163 5.39 -2.12 -16.24
N GLU A 164 4.10 -1.90 -16.37
CA GLU A 164 3.21 -1.43 -15.30
C GLU A 164 3.34 -2.24 -14.01
N GLY A 165 3.51 -1.55 -12.88
CA GLY A 165 3.71 -2.14 -11.56
C GLY A 165 5.14 -2.64 -11.29
N GLY A 166 6.05 -2.55 -12.29
CA GLY A 166 7.44 -2.99 -12.14
C GLY A 166 7.60 -4.50 -11.91
N ALA A 167 8.76 -4.95 -11.44
CA ALA A 167 9.05 -6.36 -11.21
C ALA A 167 8.16 -7.01 -10.13
N GLY A 168 7.60 -6.22 -9.22
CA GLY A 168 6.72 -6.71 -8.15
C GLY A 168 5.48 -7.42 -8.66
N THR A 169 4.90 -6.96 -9.76
CA THR A 169 3.65 -7.48 -10.33
C THR A 169 3.71 -8.97 -10.72
N PHE A 170 4.88 -9.45 -11.12
CA PHE A 170 5.10 -10.85 -11.52
C PHE A 170 6.04 -11.59 -10.56
N SER A 171 6.19 -11.09 -9.32
CA SER A 171 6.95 -11.74 -8.26
C SER A 171 6.04 -12.63 -7.39
N ASP A 172 6.62 -13.25 -6.36
CA ASP A 172 5.84 -14.01 -5.37
C ASP A 172 5.03 -13.13 -4.40
N GLY A 173 5.03 -11.80 -4.59
CA GLY A 173 4.17 -10.86 -3.85
C GLY A 173 4.46 -10.71 -2.37
N LYS A 174 5.63 -11.10 -1.91
CA LYS A 174 6.03 -10.92 -0.50
C LYS A 174 6.23 -9.44 -0.18
N LEU A 175 5.51 -8.94 0.81
CA LEU A 175 5.60 -7.57 1.29
C LEU A 175 6.46 -7.53 2.57
N ASN A 176 7.78 -7.62 2.43
CA ASN A 176 8.69 -7.57 3.56
C ASN A 176 9.62 -6.36 3.46
N THR A 177 9.80 -5.64 4.57
CA THR A 177 10.75 -4.55 4.69
C THR A 177 11.46 -4.60 6.04
N GLY A 178 12.74 -4.20 6.05
CA GLY A 178 13.51 -3.99 7.29
C GLY A 178 13.46 -2.53 7.78
N ILE A 179 12.74 -1.65 7.09
CA ILE A 179 12.67 -0.24 7.45
C ILE A 179 11.76 -0.07 8.67
N LYS A 180 12.22 0.75 9.64
CA LYS A 180 11.38 1.20 10.75
C LYS A 180 10.54 2.39 10.28
N ASP A 181 9.24 2.17 10.19
CA ASP A 181 8.30 3.21 9.75
C ASP A 181 7.98 4.19 10.89
N LYS A 182 8.59 5.38 10.83
CA LYS A 182 8.36 6.45 11.81
C LYS A 182 7.13 7.32 11.47
N TYR A 183 6.64 7.24 10.24
CA TYR A 183 5.66 8.18 9.70
C TYR A 183 4.38 7.50 9.20
N GLY A 184 4.22 6.20 9.45
CA GLY A 184 3.05 5.43 8.99
C GLY A 184 2.98 5.23 7.46
N ARG A 185 4.08 5.43 6.73
CA ARG A 185 4.09 5.33 5.25
C ARG A 185 3.92 3.90 4.76
N ILE A 186 4.50 2.93 5.47
CA ILE A 186 4.34 1.51 5.13
C ILE A 186 2.88 1.11 5.30
N GLN A 187 2.24 1.53 6.42
CA GLN A 187 0.83 1.25 6.65
C GLN A 187 -0.05 1.91 5.57
N ALA A 188 0.23 3.15 5.18
CA ALA A 188 -0.50 3.82 4.10
C ALA A 188 -0.42 3.06 2.77
N VAL A 189 0.75 2.53 2.40
CA VAL A 189 0.90 1.68 1.21
C VAL A 189 0.09 0.38 1.32
N ILE A 190 0.08 -0.24 2.49
CA ILE A 190 -0.72 -1.45 2.76
C ILE A 190 -2.22 -1.14 2.67
N ASP A 191 -2.66 -0.02 3.26
CA ASP A 191 -4.04 0.44 3.22
C ASP A 191 -4.50 0.71 1.77
N ASP A 192 -3.64 1.31 0.94
CA ASP A 192 -3.91 1.47 -0.49
C ASP A 192 -4.04 0.11 -1.21
N PHE A 193 -3.17 -0.85 -0.94
CA PHE A 193 -3.32 -2.19 -1.51
C PHE A 193 -4.64 -2.85 -1.13
N ILE A 194 -5.06 -2.74 0.14
CA ILE A 194 -6.35 -3.26 0.62
C ILE A 194 -7.51 -2.53 -0.08
N ARG A 195 -7.44 -1.21 -0.15
CA ARG A 195 -8.44 -0.36 -0.83
C ARG A 195 -8.64 -0.78 -2.29
N PHE A 196 -7.59 -1.20 -2.98
CA PHE A 196 -7.62 -1.65 -4.37
C PHE A 196 -7.79 -3.17 -4.54
N GLY A 197 -8.21 -3.89 -3.50
CA GLY A 197 -8.68 -5.26 -3.60
C GLY A 197 -7.75 -6.34 -3.04
N ALA A 198 -6.67 -5.96 -2.35
CA ALA A 198 -5.91 -6.94 -1.58
C ALA A 198 -6.65 -7.34 -0.30
N SER A 199 -6.35 -8.52 0.23
CA SER A 199 -6.95 -9.00 1.48
C SER A 199 -6.61 -8.09 2.66
N GLU A 200 -7.58 -7.82 3.54
CA GLU A 200 -7.38 -7.07 4.78
C GLU A 200 -6.30 -7.69 5.69
N GLU A 201 -6.06 -8.99 5.55
CA GLU A 201 -5.07 -9.71 6.35
C GLU A 201 -3.63 -9.20 6.15
N ILE A 202 -3.31 -8.64 4.97
CA ILE A 202 -1.98 -8.08 4.73
C ILE A 202 -1.66 -6.91 5.66
N GLY A 203 -2.68 -6.24 6.19
CA GLY A 203 -2.54 -5.11 7.13
C GLY A 203 -1.96 -5.51 8.48
N TYR A 204 -2.10 -6.78 8.87
CA TYR A 204 -1.69 -7.22 10.20
C TYR A 204 -0.85 -8.51 10.23
N LEU A 205 -0.74 -9.25 9.14
CA LEU A 205 0.14 -10.42 9.08
C LEU A 205 1.62 -10.02 9.19
N ASN A 206 2.38 -10.75 9.98
CA ASN A 206 3.81 -10.47 10.18
C ASN A 206 4.66 -10.63 8.90
N LYS A 207 4.22 -11.45 7.97
CA LYS A 207 4.84 -11.68 6.66
C LYS A 207 3.74 -11.72 5.60
N PRO A 208 3.21 -10.54 5.21
CA PRO A 208 2.12 -10.47 4.27
C PRO A 208 2.58 -10.89 2.87
N HIS A 209 1.64 -11.44 2.12
CA HIS A 209 1.82 -11.92 0.78
C HIS A 209 0.60 -11.54 -0.06
N ILE A 210 0.82 -10.99 -1.24
CA ILE A 210 -0.24 -10.68 -2.21
C ILE A 210 0.02 -11.51 -3.46
N GLY A 211 -0.94 -12.35 -3.87
CA GLY A 211 -0.82 -13.15 -5.09
C GLY A 211 -0.66 -12.28 -6.34
N THR A 212 0.00 -12.81 -7.35
CA THR A 212 0.26 -12.12 -8.63
C THR A 212 -1.02 -11.62 -9.29
N ASP A 213 -2.10 -12.42 -9.26
CA ASP A 213 -3.37 -12.03 -9.87
C ASP A 213 -4.02 -10.86 -9.14
N VAL A 214 -3.94 -10.83 -7.81
CA VAL A 214 -4.40 -9.71 -7.01
C VAL A 214 -3.57 -8.46 -7.29
N LEU A 215 -2.24 -8.57 -7.39
CA LEU A 215 -1.38 -7.44 -7.74
C LEU A 215 -1.69 -6.86 -9.12
N LYS A 216 -1.97 -7.70 -10.12
CA LYS A 216 -2.41 -7.24 -11.44
C LYS A 216 -3.70 -6.42 -11.35
N HIS A 217 -4.66 -6.91 -10.56
CA HIS A 217 -5.93 -6.19 -10.32
C HIS A 217 -5.68 -4.86 -9.61
N VAL A 218 -4.91 -4.86 -8.54
CA VAL A 218 -4.55 -3.65 -7.78
C VAL A 218 -3.90 -2.60 -8.68
N MET A 219 -2.95 -2.97 -9.54
CA MET A 219 -2.31 -2.03 -10.48
C MET A 219 -3.33 -1.40 -11.43
N LYS A 220 -4.27 -2.20 -11.93
CA LYS A 220 -5.35 -1.69 -12.79
C LYS A 220 -6.25 -0.70 -12.06
N GLU A 221 -6.71 -1.05 -10.87
CA GLU A 221 -7.60 -0.17 -10.08
C GLU A 221 -6.90 1.14 -9.68
N MET A 222 -5.62 1.08 -9.29
CA MET A 222 -4.81 2.28 -9.03
C MET A 222 -4.70 3.17 -10.28
N ARG A 223 -4.51 2.58 -11.46
CA ARG A 223 -4.48 3.31 -12.73
C ARG A 223 -5.79 4.05 -12.99
N GLU A 224 -6.91 3.36 -12.84
CA GLU A 224 -8.23 3.96 -13.07
C GLU A 224 -8.54 5.06 -12.04
N GLU A 225 -8.11 4.89 -10.79
CA GLU A 225 -8.22 5.93 -9.77
C GLU A 225 -7.38 7.17 -10.13
N ILE A 226 -6.12 7.00 -10.54
CA ILE A 226 -5.28 8.12 -11.00
C ILE A 226 -5.93 8.86 -12.16
N ARG A 227 -6.52 8.13 -13.10
CA ARG A 227 -7.24 8.72 -14.26
C ARG A 227 -8.50 9.45 -13.84
N SER A 228 -9.26 8.91 -12.89
CA SER A 228 -10.48 9.53 -12.39
C SER A 228 -10.24 10.90 -11.77
N PHE A 229 -9.06 11.11 -11.18
CA PHE A 229 -8.58 12.40 -10.66
C PHE A 229 -7.89 13.28 -11.72
N GLY A 230 -7.99 12.93 -13.01
CA GLY A 230 -7.44 13.71 -14.12
C GLY A 230 -5.93 13.51 -14.34
N GLY A 231 -5.32 12.49 -13.74
CA GLY A 231 -3.98 12.05 -14.09
C GLY A 231 -3.94 11.33 -15.44
N GLU A 232 -2.77 11.24 -16.04
CA GLU A 232 -2.54 10.55 -17.31
C GLU A 232 -1.43 9.51 -17.15
N ILE A 233 -1.59 8.35 -17.78
CA ILE A 233 -0.56 7.30 -17.80
C ILE A 233 -0.37 6.86 -19.25
N HIS A 234 0.85 7.06 -19.76
CA HIS A 234 1.26 6.73 -21.12
C HIS A 234 2.22 5.55 -21.11
N PHE A 235 1.76 4.42 -21.64
CA PHE A 235 2.55 3.20 -21.80
C PHE A 235 3.31 3.21 -23.13
N SER A 236 4.33 2.38 -23.25
CA SER A 236 5.22 2.31 -24.42
C SER A 236 5.92 3.64 -24.74
N HIS A 237 6.11 4.47 -23.71
CA HIS A 237 6.76 5.77 -23.82
C HIS A 237 8.02 5.81 -22.98
N GLN A 238 9.17 5.94 -23.60
CA GLN A 238 10.47 6.03 -22.94
C GLN A 238 10.97 7.45 -22.92
N LEU A 239 11.36 7.95 -21.75
CA LEU A 239 12.10 9.20 -21.65
C LEU A 239 13.49 9.02 -22.27
N THR A 240 13.84 9.85 -23.26
CA THR A 240 15.11 9.79 -23.97
C THR A 240 16.02 10.97 -23.65
N ALA A 241 15.47 12.12 -23.32
CA ALA A 241 16.25 13.30 -22.99
C ALA A 241 15.45 14.28 -22.15
N ILE A 242 16.15 15.07 -21.34
CA ILE A 242 15.62 16.23 -20.63
C ILE A 242 16.43 17.43 -21.10
N SER A 243 15.74 18.48 -21.59
CA SER A 243 16.40 19.74 -21.96
C SER A 243 15.91 20.83 -21.02
N HIS A 244 16.84 21.64 -20.53
CA HIS A 244 16.58 22.82 -19.70
C HIS A 244 16.85 24.09 -20.53
N ARG A 245 15.87 24.96 -20.63
CA ARG A 245 16.05 26.34 -21.11
C ARG A 245 15.99 27.27 -19.90
N SER A 246 16.76 28.33 -19.89
CA SER A 246 17.07 29.18 -18.73
C SER A 246 15.87 29.68 -17.93
N ASP A 247 14.67 29.69 -18.49
CA ASP A 247 13.45 30.20 -17.81
C ASP A 247 12.33 29.16 -17.67
N THR A 248 12.44 28.00 -18.31
CA THR A 248 11.43 26.92 -18.23
C THR A 248 12.08 25.54 -18.35
N CYS A 249 11.78 24.64 -17.41
CA CYS A 249 12.14 23.23 -17.55
C CYS A 249 11.18 22.58 -18.55
N GLN A 250 11.63 22.32 -19.78
CA GLN A 250 10.89 21.50 -20.72
C GLN A 250 11.42 20.08 -20.67
N ILE A 251 10.54 19.15 -20.29
CA ILE A 251 10.84 17.72 -20.41
C ILE A 251 10.79 17.35 -21.88
N GLY A 252 11.90 16.88 -22.41
CA GLY A 252 12.04 16.49 -23.80
C GLY A 252 11.15 15.31 -24.17
N ARG A 253 10.83 15.22 -25.43
CA ARG A 253 9.86 14.29 -26.04
C ARG A 253 9.99 12.86 -25.51
N ALA A 254 8.89 12.32 -24.96
CA ALA A 254 8.68 10.89 -24.95
C ALA A 254 8.54 10.43 -26.41
N SER A 255 9.51 9.70 -26.96
CA SER A 255 9.37 9.15 -28.30
C SER A 255 8.74 7.78 -28.22
N CYS A 256 7.56 7.62 -28.82
CA CYS A 256 7.05 6.32 -29.20
C CYS A 256 7.92 5.84 -30.38
N ARG A 257 8.84 4.92 -30.16
CA ARG A 257 9.48 4.19 -31.25
C ARG A 257 8.65 2.94 -31.51
N GLU A 258 7.69 3.04 -32.41
CA GLU A 258 7.29 1.87 -33.19
C GLU A 258 8.54 1.38 -33.92
N ARG A 259 9.02 0.21 -33.56
CA ARG A 259 9.91 -0.56 -34.43
C ARG A 259 9.03 -1.47 -35.26
N VAL A 260 8.92 -1.15 -36.52
CA VAL A 260 8.53 -2.08 -37.58
C VAL A 260 9.50 -3.26 -37.58
#